data_a58bd90badb1f1dc548f2b615d2f13db
#
_entry.id   a58bd90badb1f1dc548f2b615d2f13db
#
_cell.length_a   1.000
_cell.length_b   1.000
_cell.length_c   1.000
_cell.angle_alpha   90.00
_cell.angle_beta   90.00
_cell.angle_gamma   90.00
#
_symmetry.space_group_name_H-M   'P 1'
#
loop_
_entity.id
_entity.type
_entity.pdbx_description
1 polymer ?
#
loop_
_entity_poly.entity_id
_entity_poly.type
_entity_poly.pdbx_seq_one_letter_code
_entity_poly.pdbx_strand_id
1 'polypeptide(L)'
;MAAAMCFTTACTDLKPEVYGDVTADNYFTTPEQFSNLIANAYAQMIGEYGYVYREGYWSMQEYTTDEVVIPTRGTDWYDNGVPIAMHQHTWVYNTRDINNGWSFAYGGTAKCNTVLRNIRQIKGTDESLYDEATWAGIAEAKTLRAFYHFLALDLYGNVTIDSAVVEEDATKIQIKQYTSKEIYEFIEAELLACIPQLTNDVRYGSMTRPVAYALLAKLYLNAERYAGEPQWEKCAAYCDSIINGGYGYVLDGNYMNVFKTTNTNNPEIIFPIVFDAKYAKGNMLHLITLHYVHQDVYGLTTPPWNGPCTLESFYNKYDDKDKRKAQWLVGAVLDANGDTIIYDTGNKAIGDNGKLPAVITAKVTKILDATKANSFEGARFVKFEPEYGIEHHANSDFPIYRYADILLMKAECLMRLNGGMANGEALALVNQVHTRAGLEPYTSLDLDELLDERGRELAWEGHRRQDLIRFGKYAEGKWEFMDKDENGAKIDPSFRDEHVNIFPIPEWVMTANPGVYTQNPGY
;
A
#
# COMPACT_ATOMS: atom_id res chain seq x y z
N MET A 1 35.64 58.96 -61.92
CA MET A 1 36.00 57.65 -61.37
C MET A 1 34.87 57.28 -60.34
N ALA A 2 33.98 56.38 -60.73
CA ALA A 2 32.93 55.89 -59.86
C ALA A 2 33.33 54.50 -59.32
N ALA A 3 33.44 54.37 -57.98
CA ALA A 3 33.77 53.12 -57.35
C ALA A 3 32.43 52.35 -57.08
N ALA A 4 32.34 51.20 -57.73
CA ALA A 4 31.21 50.26 -57.45
C ALA A 4 31.49 49.44 -56.19
N MET A 5 30.67 49.57 -55.17
CA MET A 5 30.63 48.68 -53.97
C MET A 5 29.80 47.45 -54.28
N CYS A 6 30.47 46.29 -54.38
CA CYS A 6 29.79 44.99 -54.37
C CYS A 6 29.41 44.63 -52.98
N PHE A 7 28.07 44.55 -52.67
CA PHE A 7 27.54 43.89 -51.47
C PHE A 7 27.44 42.38 -51.74
N THR A 8 28.28 41.60 -51.12
CA THR A 8 28.14 40.17 -51.04
C THR A 8 27.20 39.87 -49.88
N THR A 9 25.98 39.44 -50.17
CA THR A 9 25.07 38.83 -49.18
C THR A 9 25.58 37.44 -48.84
N ALA A 10 26.29 37.30 -47.72
CA ALA A 10 26.56 36.00 -47.12
C ALA A 10 25.33 35.57 -46.37
N CYS A 11 24.55 34.62 -46.89
CA CYS A 11 23.61 33.82 -46.11
C CYS A 11 24.44 32.85 -45.28
N THR A 12 24.77 33.25 -44.07
CA THR A 12 25.21 32.32 -43.04
C THR A 12 23.96 31.73 -42.41
N ASP A 13 23.66 30.48 -42.72
CA ASP A 13 22.73 29.64 -41.99
C ASP A 13 23.36 29.34 -40.61
N LEU A 14 23.15 30.26 -39.68
CA LEU A 14 23.53 30.09 -38.28
C LEU A 14 22.50 29.21 -37.59
N LYS A 15 22.53 27.91 -37.87
CA LYS A 15 22.03 26.93 -36.89
C LYS A 15 23.13 26.80 -35.85
N PRO A 16 22.94 27.31 -34.63
CA PRO A 16 23.89 27.04 -33.57
C PRO A 16 23.87 25.53 -33.31
N GLU A 17 25.01 24.87 -33.55
CA GLU A 17 25.20 23.53 -32.94
C GLU A 17 25.30 23.75 -31.44
N VAL A 18 24.20 23.50 -30.74
CA VAL A 18 24.15 23.58 -29.28
C VAL A 18 24.82 22.33 -28.74
N TYR A 19 26.12 22.43 -28.49
CA TYR A 19 26.87 21.42 -27.76
C TYR A 19 26.55 21.57 -26.28
N GLY A 20 25.70 20.67 -25.75
CA GLY A 20 25.45 20.51 -24.31
C GLY A 20 24.05 20.84 -23.81
N ASP A 21 23.13 21.36 -24.62
CA ASP A 21 21.77 21.49 -24.23
C ASP A 21 21.00 20.19 -24.54
N VAL A 22 20.41 19.62 -23.50
CA VAL A 22 19.48 18.51 -23.60
C VAL A 22 18.21 19.05 -24.24
N THR A 23 17.96 18.68 -25.49
CA THR A 23 16.70 19.01 -26.19
C THR A 23 15.73 17.84 -26.04
N ALA A 24 14.43 18.10 -26.15
CA ALA A 24 13.42 17.07 -26.12
C ALA A 24 13.67 15.94 -27.15
N ASP A 25 14.19 16.30 -28.32
CA ASP A 25 14.43 15.34 -29.42
C ASP A 25 15.60 14.39 -29.17
N ASN A 26 16.58 14.76 -28.36
CA ASN A 26 17.77 13.95 -28.08
C ASN A 26 17.84 13.37 -26.67
N TYR A 27 16.91 13.73 -25.79
CA TYR A 27 16.91 13.28 -24.40
C TYR A 27 16.04 12.03 -24.15
N PHE A 28 14.84 11.95 -24.73
CA PHE A 28 13.92 10.84 -24.48
C PHE A 28 14.09 9.72 -25.53
N THR A 29 15.21 9.00 -25.46
CA THR A 29 15.55 7.93 -26.39
C THR A 29 15.83 6.59 -25.72
N THR A 30 15.92 6.56 -24.37
CA THR A 30 16.16 5.34 -23.61
C THR A 30 15.08 5.12 -22.53
N PRO A 31 14.81 3.86 -22.10
CA PRO A 31 13.87 3.56 -21.02
C PRO A 31 14.19 4.32 -19.73
N GLU A 32 15.46 4.51 -19.39
CA GLU A 32 15.89 5.22 -18.18
C GLU A 32 15.50 6.70 -18.22
N GLN A 33 15.56 7.33 -19.40
CA GLN A 33 15.15 8.72 -19.58
C GLN A 33 13.64 8.88 -19.44
N PHE A 34 12.84 7.92 -19.93
CA PHE A 34 11.40 7.87 -19.68
C PHE A 34 11.08 7.61 -18.20
N SER A 35 11.87 6.78 -17.50
CA SER A 35 11.72 6.58 -16.06
C SER A 35 11.89 7.89 -15.28
N ASN A 36 12.81 8.78 -15.67
CA ASN A 36 12.95 10.12 -15.08
C ASN A 36 11.70 10.99 -15.30
N LEU A 37 11.08 10.90 -16.47
CA LEU A 37 9.82 11.60 -16.75
C LEU A 37 8.67 11.05 -15.87
N ILE A 38 8.62 9.75 -15.65
CA ILE A 38 7.60 9.07 -14.86
C ILE A 38 7.84 9.24 -13.34
N ALA A 39 9.05 9.61 -12.91
CA ALA A 39 9.44 9.71 -11.50
C ALA A 39 8.45 10.52 -10.65
N ASN A 40 7.87 11.60 -11.21
CA ASN A 40 6.87 12.39 -10.50
C ASN A 40 5.57 11.62 -10.22
N ALA A 41 5.20 10.66 -11.09
CA ALA A 41 4.04 9.81 -10.86
C ALA A 41 4.33 8.75 -9.77
N TYR A 42 5.54 8.20 -9.73
CA TYR A 42 6.01 7.35 -8.62
C TYR A 42 6.13 8.13 -7.30
N ALA A 43 6.54 9.39 -7.36
CA ALA A 43 6.66 10.25 -6.18
C ALA A 43 5.31 10.47 -5.46
N GLN A 44 4.17 10.14 -6.08
CA GLN A 44 2.88 10.10 -5.37
C GLN A 44 2.85 9.05 -4.26
N MET A 45 3.62 7.96 -4.38
CA MET A 45 3.66 6.88 -3.40
C MET A 45 4.46 7.21 -2.15
N ILE A 46 5.35 8.20 -2.22
CA ILE A 46 6.22 8.66 -1.13
C ILE A 46 5.70 9.95 -0.51
N GLY A 47 6.32 10.36 0.60
CA GLY A 47 5.97 11.59 1.29
C GLY A 47 4.92 11.41 2.38
N GLU A 48 4.57 12.51 3.02
CA GLU A 48 3.66 12.53 4.16
C GLU A 48 2.25 12.03 3.81
N TYR A 49 1.82 12.21 2.56
CA TYR A 49 0.50 11.75 2.08
C TYR A 49 0.62 10.61 1.06
N GLY A 50 1.71 9.85 1.12
CA GLY A 50 1.98 8.74 0.21
C GLY A 50 1.20 7.46 0.57
N TYR A 51 1.59 6.36 -0.05
CA TYR A 51 0.91 5.07 0.11
C TYR A 51 0.86 4.58 1.56
N VAL A 52 1.97 4.71 2.32
CA VAL A 52 2.11 4.24 3.71
C VAL A 52 1.70 5.33 4.72
N TYR A 53 0.96 6.35 4.26
CA TYR A 53 0.51 7.41 5.14
C TYR A 53 -0.50 6.90 6.18
N ARG A 54 -0.29 7.28 7.44
CA ARG A 54 -1.08 6.85 8.60
C ARG A 54 -2.55 7.30 8.57
N GLU A 55 -2.93 8.16 7.66
CA GLU A 55 -4.26 8.76 7.52
C GLU A 55 -4.72 8.78 6.05
N GLY A 56 -4.48 7.69 5.30
CA GLY A 56 -4.79 7.61 3.89
C GLY A 56 -5.00 6.17 3.41
N TYR A 57 -4.42 5.80 2.28
CA TYR A 57 -4.65 4.48 1.68
C TYR A 57 -4.30 3.33 2.65
N TRP A 58 -3.09 3.34 3.23
CA TRP A 58 -2.63 2.27 4.11
C TRP A 58 -3.48 2.17 5.37
N SER A 59 -3.84 3.29 6.00
CA SER A 59 -4.70 3.28 7.19
C SER A 59 -6.09 2.70 6.91
N MET A 60 -6.63 2.94 5.71
CA MET A 60 -7.91 2.36 5.29
C MET A 60 -7.83 0.85 5.09
N GLN A 61 -6.67 0.31 4.70
CA GLN A 61 -6.47 -1.13 4.52
C GLN A 61 -6.16 -1.86 5.84
N GLU A 62 -5.64 -1.16 6.85
CA GLU A 62 -5.13 -1.78 8.08
C GLU A 62 -5.96 -1.42 9.32
N TYR A 63 -6.27 -0.13 9.56
CA TYR A 63 -6.97 0.30 10.79
C TYR A 63 -8.40 -0.24 10.90
N THR A 64 -8.96 -0.68 9.80
CA THR A 64 -10.32 -1.22 9.70
C THR A 64 -10.37 -2.75 9.85
N THR A 65 -9.29 -3.37 10.33
CA THR A 65 -9.11 -4.83 10.34
C THR A 65 -8.83 -5.39 11.74
N ASP A 66 -8.72 -6.71 11.82
CA ASP A 66 -8.32 -7.43 13.03
C ASP A 66 -6.81 -7.32 13.34
N GLU A 67 -6.02 -6.69 12.47
CA GLU A 67 -4.57 -6.56 12.66
C GLU A 67 -4.17 -5.34 13.48
N VAL A 68 -4.97 -4.26 13.46
CA VAL A 68 -4.58 -2.97 14.02
C VAL A 68 -5.68 -2.36 14.87
N VAL A 69 -5.28 -1.85 16.03
CA VAL A 69 -6.08 -0.95 16.84
C VAL A 69 -5.26 0.26 17.26
N ILE A 70 -5.89 1.40 17.40
CA ILE A 70 -5.26 2.63 17.89
C ILE A 70 -5.97 3.08 19.14
N PRO A 71 -5.55 2.63 20.32
CA PRO A 71 -6.14 3.10 21.57
C PRO A 71 -5.77 4.56 21.83
N THR A 72 -6.75 5.35 22.25
CA THR A 72 -6.48 6.68 22.83
C THR A 72 -5.75 6.50 24.15
N ARG A 73 -4.65 7.24 24.35
CA ARG A 73 -3.81 7.20 25.55
C ARG A 73 -3.68 8.60 26.14
N GLY A 74 -4.56 8.93 27.05
CA GLY A 74 -4.72 10.31 27.55
C GLY A 74 -5.35 11.20 26.48
N THR A 75 -4.56 12.13 25.93
CA THR A 75 -4.96 13.00 24.79
C THR A 75 -4.41 12.51 23.45
N ASP A 76 -3.47 11.54 23.49
CA ASP A 76 -2.76 11.09 22.31
C ASP A 76 -3.65 10.13 21.50
N TRP A 77 -3.64 10.31 20.17
CA TRP A 77 -4.37 9.48 19.20
C TRP A 77 -5.90 9.48 19.31
N TYR A 78 -6.50 10.45 20.00
CA TYR A 78 -7.95 10.62 19.95
C TYR A 78 -8.42 11.09 18.57
N ASP A 79 -7.73 12.08 18.02
CA ASP A 79 -7.92 12.56 16.63
C ASP A 79 -9.40 12.75 16.25
N ASN A 80 -10.18 13.39 17.13
CA ASN A 80 -11.65 13.55 17.00
C ASN A 80 -12.41 12.21 16.85
N GLY A 81 -11.88 11.11 17.37
CA GLY A 81 -12.48 9.79 17.30
C GLY A 81 -12.28 9.07 15.97
N VAL A 82 -11.55 9.65 15.01
CA VAL A 82 -11.35 9.03 13.67
C VAL A 82 -10.73 7.63 13.76
N PRO A 83 -9.64 7.38 14.54
CA PRO A 83 -9.09 6.02 14.64
C PRO A 83 -10.09 4.99 15.18
N ILE A 84 -10.93 5.40 16.14
CA ILE A 84 -11.98 4.55 16.71
C ILE A 84 -13.04 4.28 15.64
N ALA A 85 -13.50 5.30 14.94
CA ALA A 85 -14.51 5.15 13.87
C ALA A 85 -14.01 4.25 12.73
N MET A 86 -12.73 4.36 12.34
CA MET A 86 -12.11 3.49 11.35
C MET A 86 -12.12 2.03 11.84
N HIS A 87 -11.67 1.78 13.06
CA HIS A 87 -11.65 0.43 13.63
C HIS A 87 -13.05 -0.18 13.75
N GLN A 88 -14.06 0.61 14.13
CA GLN A 88 -15.43 0.17 14.37
C GLN A 88 -16.33 0.18 13.14
N HIS A 89 -15.81 0.57 11.97
CA HIS A 89 -16.57 0.74 10.72
C HIS A 89 -17.71 1.77 10.85
N THR A 90 -17.53 2.79 11.67
CA THR A 90 -18.52 3.85 11.89
C THR A 90 -18.12 5.17 11.19
N TRP A 91 -17.26 5.08 10.20
CA TRP A 91 -16.84 6.22 9.37
C TRP A 91 -18.02 6.82 8.59
N VAL A 92 -17.82 8.04 8.14
CA VAL A 92 -18.77 8.79 7.31
C VAL A 92 -18.06 9.41 6.11
N TYR A 93 -18.82 9.91 5.12
CA TYR A 93 -18.31 10.42 3.84
C TYR A 93 -17.31 11.60 3.95
N ASN A 94 -17.23 12.28 5.07
CA ASN A 94 -16.25 13.34 5.34
C ASN A 94 -15.12 12.92 6.29
N THR A 95 -14.99 11.63 6.61
CA THR A 95 -13.86 11.10 7.39
C THR A 95 -12.54 11.41 6.68
N ARG A 96 -11.56 11.92 7.42
CA ARG A 96 -10.26 12.38 6.90
C ARG A 96 -9.55 11.34 6.05
N ASP A 97 -9.43 10.11 6.54
CA ASP A 97 -8.72 9.01 5.87
C ASP A 97 -9.35 8.67 4.52
N ILE A 98 -10.69 8.69 4.43
CA ILE A 98 -11.44 8.47 3.19
C ILE A 98 -11.15 9.57 2.17
N ASN A 99 -11.11 10.84 2.60
CA ASN A 99 -10.77 11.96 1.74
C ASN A 99 -9.33 11.85 1.21
N ASN A 100 -8.39 11.47 2.06
CA ASN A 100 -6.98 11.32 1.70
C ASN A 100 -6.76 10.12 0.76
N GLY A 101 -7.43 9.00 0.98
CA GLY A 101 -7.37 7.83 0.09
C GLY A 101 -7.82 8.16 -1.34
N TRP A 102 -8.90 8.93 -1.48
CA TRP A 102 -9.37 9.42 -2.78
C TRP A 102 -8.33 10.33 -3.44
N SER A 103 -7.86 11.33 -2.70
CA SER A 103 -6.86 12.30 -3.19
C SER A 103 -5.56 11.60 -3.60
N PHE A 104 -5.15 10.57 -2.86
CA PHE A 104 -3.98 9.77 -3.18
C PHE A 104 -4.14 9.03 -4.52
N ALA A 105 -5.23 8.29 -4.70
CA ALA A 105 -5.48 7.50 -5.91
C ALA A 105 -5.60 8.39 -7.15
N TYR A 106 -6.44 9.41 -7.10
CA TYR A 106 -6.65 10.31 -8.26
C TYR A 106 -5.50 11.29 -8.49
N GLY A 107 -4.75 11.67 -7.46
CA GLY A 107 -3.48 12.38 -7.62
C GLY A 107 -2.47 11.59 -8.44
N GLY A 108 -2.43 10.27 -8.23
CA GLY A 108 -1.59 9.36 -8.99
C GLY A 108 -2.02 9.24 -10.45
N THR A 109 -3.32 9.04 -10.72
CA THR A 109 -3.84 8.97 -12.10
C THR A 109 -3.58 10.26 -12.88
N ALA A 110 -3.80 11.42 -12.27
CA ALA A 110 -3.56 12.72 -12.89
C ALA A 110 -2.08 12.93 -13.24
N LYS A 111 -1.16 12.50 -12.37
CA LYS A 111 0.29 12.54 -12.66
C LYS A 111 0.67 11.61 -13.81
N CYS A 112 0.12 10.39 -13.87
CA CYS A 112 0.34 9.47 -14.99
C CYS A 112 -0.19 10.06 -16.30
N ASN A 113 -1.38 10.66 -16.31
CA ASN A 113 -1.93 11.35 -17.48
C ASN A 113 -1.05 12.51 -17.93
N THR A 114 -0.45 13.25 -16.98
CA THR A 114 0.50 14.31 -17.29
C THR A 114 1.76 13.76 -17.96
N VAL A 115 2.30 12.64 -17.49
CA VAL A 115 3.42 11.96 -18.13
C VAL A 115 3.09 11.56 -19.57
N LEU A 116 1.94 10.91 -19.78
CA LEU A 116 1.50 10.47 -21.11
C LEU A 116 1.31 11.66 -22.08
N ARG A 117 0.75 12.76 -21.60
CA ARG A 117 0.64 14.01 -22.37
C ARG A 117 2.01 14.57 -22.73
N ASN A 118 2.96 14.62 -21.79
CA ASN A 118 4.30 15.11 -22.02
C ASN A 118 5.04 14.25 -23.06
N ILE A 119 4.92 12.92 -23.00
CA ILE A 119 5.48 12.02 -24.02
C ILE A 119 4.92 12.38 -25.40
N ARG A 120 3.60 12.57 -25.53
CA ARG A 120 2.96 12.93 -26.77
C ARG A 120 3.37 14.32 -27.30
N GLN A 121 3.53 15.29 -26.40
CA GLN A 121 4.05 16.61 -26.76
C GLN A 121 5.50 16.58 -27.29
N ILE A 122 6.34 15.71 -26.71
CA ILE A 122 7.75 15.57 -27.08
C ILE A 122 7.90 14.77 -28.38
N LYS A 123 7.19 13.65 -28.53
CA LYS A 123 7.34 12.71 -29.65
C LYS A 123 6.38 12.98 -30.81
N GLY A 124 5.42 13.91 -30.64
CA GLY A 124 4.36 14.20 -31.61
C GLY A 124 3.15 13.29 -31.45
N THR A 125 2.15 13.52 -32.29
CA THR A 125 0.86 12.81 -32.26
C THR A 125 0.79 11.61 -33.20
N ASP A 126 1.79 11.45 -34.08
CA ASP A 126 1.88 10.30 -35.00
C ASP A 126 2.56 9.12 -34.30
N GLU A 127 1.73 8.28 -33.67
CA GLU A 127 2.19 7.12 -32.93
C GLU A 127 2.92 6.07 -33.80
N SER A 128 2.78 6.12 -35.14
CA SER A 128 3.50 5.24 -36.06
C SER A 128 5.01 5.52 -36.09
N LEU A 129 5.44 6.68 -35.59
CA LEU A 129 6.84 7.09 -35.48
C LEU A 129 7.47 6.77 -34.12
N TYR A 130 6.70 6.23 -33.17
CA TYR A 130 7.21 5.93 -31.84
C TYR A 130 8.15 4.72 -31.89
N ASP A 131 9.32 4.90 -31.29
CA ASP A 131 10.30 3.84 -31.09
C ASP A 131 9.93 2.92 -29.91
N GLU A 132 10.65 1.82 -29.74
CA GLU A 132 10.45 0.84 -28.67
C GLU A 132 10.56 1.48 -27.28
N ALA A 133 11.51 2.38 -27.07
CA ALA A 133 11.71 3.08 -25.79
C ALA A 133 10.51 3.98 -25.46
N THR A 134 9.93 4.65 -26.44
CA THR A 134 8.71 5.46 -26.27
C THR A 134 7.53 4.59 -25.87
N TRP A 135 7.31 3.46 -26.56
CA TRP A 135 6.26 2.52 -26.22
C TRP A 135 6.43 1.92 -24.83
N ALA A 136 7.67 1.56 -24.44
CA ALA A 136 7.97 1.08 -23.10
C ALA A 136 7.65 2.13 -22.03
N GLY A 137 7.99 3.40 -22.25
CA GLY A 137 7.66 4.50 -21.34
C GLY A 137 6.15 4.74 -21.21
N ILE A 138 5.41 4.67 -22.33
CA ILE A 138 3.95 4.75 -22.34
C ILE A 138 3.33 3.57 -21.55
N ALA A 139 3.82 2.36 -21.79
CA ALA A 139 3.35 1.17 -21.10
C ALA A 139 3.62 1.23 -19.59
N GLU A 140 4.78 1.71 -19.18
CA GLU A 140 5.12 1.93 -17.78
C GLU A 140 4.17 2.94 -17.11
N ALA A 141 3.93 4.09 -17.74
CA ALA A 141 3.03 5.12 -17.24
C ALA A 141 1.56 4.65 -17.16
N LYS A 142 1.09 3.91 -18.17
CA LYS A 142 -0.26 3.32 -18.19
C LYS A 142 -0.42 2.22 -17.13
N THR A 143 0.59 1.37 -16.94
CA THR A 143 0.57 0.34 -15.89
C THR A 143 0.49 0.97 -14.50
N LEU A 144 1.25 2.05 -14.26
CA LEU A 144 1.18 2.81 -13.02
C LEU A 144 -0.19 3.49 -12.85
N ARG A 145 -0.80 4.00 -13.92
CA ARG A 145 -2.15 4.55 -13.92
C ARG A 145 -3.20 3.48 -13.60
N ALA A 146 -3.08 2.30 -14.18
CA ALA A 146 -3.94 1.16 -13.88
C ALA A 146 -3.84 0.75 -12.41
N PHE A 147 -2.63 0.79 -11.82
CA PHE A 147 -2.44 0.58 -10.38
C PHE A 147 -3.23 1.59 -9.53
N TYR A 148 -3.16 2.89 -9.82
CA TYR A 148 -3.93 3.89 -9.07
C TYR A 148 -5.45 3.72 -9.25
N HIS A 149 -5.93 3.35 -10.45
CA HIS A 149 -7.34 3.00 -10.65
C HIS A 149 -7.74 1.75 -9.86
N PHE A 150 -6.85 0.74 -9.74
CA PHE A 150 -7.08 -0.43 -8.91
C PHE A 150 -7.26 -0.05 -7.44
N LEU A 151 -6.45 0.88 -6.91
CA LEU A 151 -6.62 1.38 -5.54
C LEU A 151 -7.96 2.11 -5.36
N ALA A 152 -8.36 2.93 -6.33
CA ALA A 152 -9.66 3.61 -6.30
C ALA A 152 -10.84 2.64 -6.38
N LEU A 153 -10.77 1.64 -7.27
CA LEU A 153 -11.74 0.55 -7.40
C LEU A 153 -11.90 -0.22 -6.08
N ASP A 154 -10.78 -0.61 -5.47
CA ASP A 154 -10.80 -1.38 -4.22
C ASP A 154 -11.44 -0.63 -3.06
N LEU A 155 -11.17 0.67 -2.94
CA LEU A 155 -11.69 1.47 -1.84
C LEU A 155 -13.15 1.92 -2.07
N TYR A 156 -13.47 2.39 -3.27
CA TYR A 156 -14.70 3.16 -3.52
C TYR A 156 -15.67 2.50 -4.52
N GLY A 157 -15.27 1.43 -5.19
CA GLY A 157 -16.13 0.68 -6.12
C GLY A 157 -16.47 1.51 -7.38
N ASN A 158 -17.66 2.11 -7.41
CA ASN A 158 -18.13 2.88 -8.55
C ASN A 158 -17.48 4.27 -8.59
N VAL A 159 -16.51 4.46 -9.46
CA VAL A 159 -15.68 5.69 -9.52
C VAL A 159 -15.51 6.20 -10.95
N THR A 160 -14.68 7.20 -11.15
CA THR A 160 -14.36 7.74 -12.49
C THR A 160 -13.17 7.00 -13.09
N ILE A 161 -13.23 6.72 -14.39
CA ILE A 161 -12.05 6.35 -15.18
C ILE A 161 -11.40 7.65 -15.67
N ASP A 162 -10.29 8.03 -15.06
CA ASP A 162 -9.50 9.19 -15.49
C ASP A 162 -8.37 8.70 -16.42
N SER A 163 -8.69 8.62 -17.71
CA SER A 163 -7.77 8.18 -18.77
C SER A 163 -7.45 9.27 -19.79
N ALA A 164 -7.93 10.50 -19.57
CA ALA A 164 -7.80 11.59 -20.50
C ALA A 164 -6.35 12.03 -20.68
N VAL A 165 -5.72 11.59 -21.77
CA VAL A 165 -4.46 12.15 -22.27
C VAL A 165 -4.83 13.38 -23.11
N VAL A 166 -5.02 14.51 -22.44
CA VAL A 166 -5.72 15.62 -23.06
C VAL A 166 -4.77 16.58 -23.77
N GLU A 167 -4.90 16.65 -25.09
CA GLU A 167 -4.85 17.89 -25.86
C GLU A 167 -6.26 18.54 -25.94
N GLU A 168 -7.27 17.90 -25.42
CA GLU A 168 -8.64 18.38 -25.45
C GLU A 168 -8.82 19.52 -24.45
N ASP A 169 -9.59 20.49 -24.86
CA ASP A 169 -10.06 21.58 -24.03
C ASP A 169 -10.65 20.99 -22.72
N ALA A 170 -10.01 21.27 -21.58
CA ALA A 170 -10.40 20.74 -20.28
C ALA A 170 -11.89 20.99 -19.96
N THR A 171 -12.50 21.98 -20.61
CA THR A 171 -13.94 22.29 -20.50
C THR A 171 -14.84 21.25 -21.18
N LYS A 172 -14.29 20.37 -22.02
CA LYS A 172 -15.01 19.33 -22.75
C LYS A 172 -14.90 17.95 -22.10
N ILE A 173 -14.08 17.80 -21.06
CA ILE A 173 -13.97 16.53 -20.33
C ILE A 173 -15.26 16.34 -19.55
N GLN A 174 -16.03 15.31 -19.91
CA GLN A 174 -17.18 14.88 -19.14
C GLN A 174 -16.74 13.87 -18.08
N ILE A 175 -16.73 14.30 -16.82
CA ILE A 175 -16.54 13.39 -15.69
C ILE A 175 -17.79 12.50 -15.62
N LYS A 176 -17.59 11.19 -15.60
CA LYS A 176 -18.64 10.18 -15.48
C LYS A 176 -18.27 9.18 -14.38
N GLN A 177 -19.25 8.77 -13.60
CA GLN A 177 -19.12 7.62 -12.71
C GLN A 177 -19.32 6.34 -13.52
N TYR A 178 -18.42 5.38 -13.35
CA TYR A 178 -18.47 4.05 -13.93
C TYR A 178 -18.77 3.02 -12.84
N THR A 179 -19.35 1.91 -13.23
CA THR A 179 -19.54 0.77 -12.32
C THR A 179 -18.21 0.08 -11.99
N SER A 180 -18.12 -0.59 -10.84
CA SER A 180 -16.95 -1.39 -10.48
C SER A 180 -16.52 -2.34 -11.60
N LYS A 181 -17.48 -2.95 -12.29
CA LYS A 181 -17.23 -3.86 -13.41
C LYS A 181 -16.57 -3.13 -14.59
N GLU A 182 -17.09 -1.96 -15.00
CA GLU A 182 -16.49 -1.17 -16.09
C GLU A 182 -15.06 -0.75 -15.75
N ILE A 183 -14.78 -0.42 -14.48
CA ILE A 183 -13.44 -0.03 -14.04
C ILE A 183 -12.51 -1.25 -14.01
N TYR A 184 -12.99 -2.39 -13.52
CA TYR A 184 -12.25 -3.66 -13.58
C TYR A 184 -11.86 -4.00 -15.03
N GLU A 185 -12.81 -3.93 -15.96
CA GLU A 185 -12.59 -4.20 -17.39
C GLU A 185 -11.59 -3.19 -18.01
N PHE A 186 -11.65 -1.93 -17.62
CA PHE A 186 -10.70 -0.92 -18.05
C PHE A 186 -9.27 -1.24 -17.56
N ILE A 187 -9.11 -1.58 -16.28
CA ILE A 187 -7.81 -1.94 -15.70
C ILE A 187 -7.24 -3.18 -16.38
N GLU A 188 -8.06 -4.23 -16.55
CA GLU A 188 -7.68 -5.46 -17.24
C GLU A 188 -7.19 -5.15 -18.67
N ALA A 189 -7.99 -4.42 -19.45
CA ALA A 189 -7.66 -4.08 -20.83
C ALA A 189 -6.38 -3.23 -20.94
N GLU A 190 -6.21 -2.24 -20.07
CA GLU A 190 -5.02 -1.39 -20.06
C GLU A 190 -3.76 -2.19 -19.74
N LEU A 191 -3.79 -3.07 -18.72
CA LEU A 191 -2.66 -3.92 -18.36
C LEU A 191 -2.30 -4.92 -19.46
N LEU A 192 -3.30 -5.59 -20.04
CA LEU A 192 -3.08 -6.55 -21.12
C LEU A 192 -2.46 -5.91 -22.36
N ALA A 193 -2.87 -4.67 -22.68
CA ALA A 193 -2.29 -3.91 -23.79
C ALA A 193 -0.85 -3.44 -23.49
N CYS A 194 -0.51 -3.17 -22.22
CA CYS A 194 0.82 -2.71 -21.82
C CYS A 194 1.86 -3.83 -21.72
N ILE A 195 1.47 -5.03 -21.30
CA ILE A 195 2.39 -6.14 -21.02
C ILE A 195 3.38 -6.43 -22.17
N PRO A 196 2.99 -6.47 -23.45
CA PRO A 196 3.94 -6.72 -24.55
C PRO A 196 5.03 -5.66 -24.68
N GLN A 197 4.76 -4.43 -24.25
CA GLN A 197 5.65 -3.27 -24.35
C GLN A 197 6.52 -3.06 -23.11
N LEU A 198 6.11 -3.63 -21.95
CA LEU A 198 6.87 -3.52 -20.71
C LEU A 198 8.17 -4.32 -20.79
N THR A 199 9.23 -3.78 -20.19
CA THR A 199 10.48 -4.52 -20.04
C THR A 199 10.28 -5.82 -19.30
N ASN A 200 10.97 -6.86 -19.75
CA ASN A 200 11.02 -8.15 -19.06
C ASN A 200 12.12 -8.18 -17.99
N ASP A 201 13.01 -7.19 -18.00
CA ASP A 201 14.07 -7.06 -17.01
C ASP A 201 13.49 -6.60 -15.67
N VAL A 202 14.01 -7.16 -14.59
CA VAL A 202 13.67 -6.69 -13.25
C VAL A 202 14.33 -5.34 -13.02
N ARG A 203 13.51 -4.29 -12.93
CA ARG A 203 13.93 -2.96 -12.50
C ARG A 203 13.26 -2.63 -11.18
N TYR A 204 14.06 -2.57 -10.14
CA TYR A 204 13.57 -2.32 -8.78
C TYR A 204 12.83 -0.98 -8.68
N GLY A 205 11.65 -0.98 -8.10
CA GLY A 205 10.82 0.22 -7.94
C GLY A 205 10.11 0.72 -9.22
N SER A 206 10.15 -0.03 -10.33
CA SER A 206 9.52 0.35 -11.60
C SER A 206 8.40 -0.62 -12.00
N MET A 207 7.43 -0.13 -12.78
CA MET A 207 6.38 -0.95 -13.39
C MET A 207 6.97 -1.75 -14.56
N THR A 208 7.33 -2.98 -14.26
CA THR A 208 7.88 -3.94 -15.22
C THR A 208 6.83 -5.02 -15.55
N ARG A 209 7.13 -5.90 -16.50
CA ARG A 209 6.22 -6.99 -16.86
C ARG A 209 5.84 -7.89 -15.68
N PRO A 210 6.76 -8.37 -14.83
CA PRO A 210 6.38 -9.15 -13.65
C PRO A 210 5.53 -8.36 -12.64
N VAL A 211 5.70 -7.05 -12.53
CA VAL A 211 4.85 -6.20 -11.69
C VAL A 211 3.43 -6.10 -12.26
N ALA A 212 3.29 -5.96 -13.60
CA ALA A 212 1.99 -5.99 -14.25
C ALA A 212 1.28 -7.35 -14.06
N TYR A 213 2.04 -8.45 -14.07
CA TYR A 213 1.48 -9.79 -13.76
C TYR A 213 1.00 -9.87 -12.30
N ALA A 214 1.74 -9.32 -11.34
CA ALA A 214 1.32 -9.28 -9.94
C ALA A 214 0.04 -8.46 -9.75
N LEU A 215 -0.07 -7.30 -10.41
CA LEU A 215 -1.27 -6.48 -10.39
C LEU A 215 -2.47 -7.17 -11.03
N LEU A 216 -2.29 -7.85 -12.17
CA LEU A 216 -3.35 -8.68 -12.79
C LEU A 216 -3.76 -9.84 -11.89
N ALA A 217 -2.82 -10.54 -11.28
CA ALA A 217 -3.12 -11.62 -10.33
C ALA A 217 -3.98 -11.08 -9.18
N LYS A 218 -3.63 -9.92 -8.61
CA LYS A 218 -4.39 -9.28 -7.53
C LYS A 218 -5.78 -8.81 -8.00
N LEU A 219 -5.88 -8.27 -9.20
CA LEU A 219 -7.16 -7.88 -9.82
C LEU A 219 -8.09 -9.09 -9.99
N TYR A 220 -7.56 -10.20 -10.53
CA TYR A 220 -8.33 -11.44 -10.74
C TYR A 220 -8.66 -12.16 -9.43
N LEU A 221 -7.79 -12.10 -8.42
CA LEU A 221 -8.06 -12.65 -7.09
C LEU A 221 -9.33 -12.04 -6.48
N ASN A 222 -9.59 -10.76 -6.74
CA ASN A 222 -10.73 -10.02 -6.20
C ASN A 222 -11.85 -9.80 -7.23
N ALA A 223 -11.82 -10.47 -8.39
CA ALA A 223 -12.74 -10.25 -9.51
C ALA A 223 -14.21 -10.50 -9.15
N GLU A 224 -14.49 -11.49 -8.30
CA GLU A 224 -15.85 -11.76 -7.83
C GLU A 224 -16.47 -10.54 -7.14
N ARG A 225 -15.67 -9.83 -6.34
CA ARG A 225 -16.10 -8.59 -5.67
C ARG A 225 -16.27 -7.44 -6.65
N TYR A 226 -15.35 -7.27 -7.63
CA TYR A 226 -15.36 -6.10 -8.52
C TYR A 226 -16.29 -6.25 -9.71
N ALA A 227 -16.36 -7.46 -10.29
CA ALA A 227 -17.09 -7.75 -11.52
C ALA A 227 -18.24 -8.75 -11.35
N GLY A 228 -18.43 -9.32 -10.15
CA GLY A 228 -19.51 -10.25 -9.84
C GLY A 228 -19.21 -11.70 -10.23
N GLU A 229 -18.03 -12.00 -10.78
CA GLU A 229 -17.65 -13.35 -11.23
C GLU A 229 -16.21 -13.68 -10.81
N PRO A 230 -15.95 -14.87 -10.22
CA PRO A 230 -14.60 -15.27 -9.84
C PRO A 230 -13.73 -15.52 -11.08
N GLN A 231 -12.43 -15.23 -10.96
CA GLN A 231 -11.43 -15.43 -12.01
C GLN A 231 -10.21 -16.19 -11.46
N TRP A 232 -10.45 -17.25 -10.67
CA TRP A 232 -9.40 -17.98 -9.96
C TRP A 232 -8.35 -18.58 -10.90
N GLU A 233 -8.77 -19.11 -12.06
CA GLU A 233 -7.87 -19.69 -13.06
C GLU A 233 -6.94 -18.62 -13.67
N LYS A 234 -7.47 -17.44 -13.98
CA LYS A 234 -6.65 -16.34 -14.50
C LYS A 234 -5.65 -15.85 -13.45
N CYS A 235 -6.09 -15.71 -12.19
CA CYS A 235 -5.19 -15.35 -11.11
C CYS A 235 -4.04 -16.34 -10.97
N ALA A 236 -4.35 -17.64 -10.90
CA ALA A 236 -3.33 -18.69 -10.82
C ALA A 236 -2.35 -18.66 -12.00
N ALA A 237 -2.84 -18.43 -13.22
CA ALA A 237 -2.01 -18.35 -14.43
C ALA A 237 -1.03 -17.17 -14.41
N TYR A 238 -1.44 -15.99 -13.89
CA TYR A 238 -0.53 -14.85 -13.76
C TYR A 238 0.44 -15.02 -12.59
N CYS A 239 0.05 -15.70 -11.50
CA CYS A 239 1.00 -16.14 -10.48
C CYS A 239 2.06 -17.09 -11.08
N ASP A 240 1.65 -18.03 -11.92
CA ASP A 240 2.57 -18.92 -12.64
C ASP A 240 3.52 -18.18 -13.58
N SER A 241 3.04 -17.12 -14.23
CA SER A 241 3.89 -16.27 -15.08
C SER A 241 5.03 -15.62 -14.29
N ILE A 242 4.85 -15.37 -12.99
CA ILE A 242 5.91 -14.87 -12.10
C ILE A 242 6.78 -16.01 -11.57
N ILE A 243 6.16 -17.09 -11.05
CA ILE A 243 6.84 -18.23 -10.42
C ILE A 243 7.77 -18.91 -11.42
N ASN A 244 7.30 -19.11 -12.66
CA ASN A 244 8.00 -19.83 -13.71
C ASN A 244 8.68 -18.90 -14.74
N GLY A 245 8.56 -17.58 -14.57
CA GLY A 245 9.03 -16.59 -15.55
C GLY A 245 10.53 -16.35 -15.59
N GLY A 246 11.29 -16.96 -14.66
CA GLY A 246 12.75 -16.84 -14.65
C GLY A 246 13.27 -15.48 -14.15
N TYR A 247 12.47 -14.71 -13.42
CA TYR A 247 12.81 -13.37 -12.90
C TYR A 247 13.75 -13.39 -11.70
N GLY A 248 14.03 -14.57 -11.12
CA GLY A 248 14.90 -14.70 -9.95
C GLY A 248 14.24 -14.36 -8.61
N TYR A 249 12.92 -14.17 -8.58
CA TYR A 249 12.21 -13.99 -7.33
C TYR A 249 12.19 -15.29 -6.52
N VAL A 250 12.55 -15.18 -5.24
CA VAL A 250 12.57 -16.31 -4.29
C VAL A 250 12.21 -15.81 -2.89
N LEU A 251 11.74 -16.72 -2.03
CA LEU A 251 11.59 -16.40 -0.61
C LEU A 251 12.96 -16.17 0.02
N ASP A 252 13.13 -15.07 0.76
CA ASP A 252 14.30 -14.89 1.61
C ASP A 252 14.26 -15.92 2.73
N GLY A 253 15.37 -16.57 2.99
CA GLY A 253 15.48 -17.60 4.04
C GLY A 253 15.22 -17.06 5.46
N ASN A 254 15.30 -15.74 5.65
CA ASN A 254 14.94 -15.07 6.88
C ASN A 254 13.88 -14.00 6.60
N TYR A 255 12.65 -14.24 7.06
CA TYR A 255 11.52 -13.36 6.92
C TYR A 255 11.83 -11.86 7.21
N MET A 256 12.55 -11.59 8.31
CA MET A 256 12.83 -10.21 8.72
C MET A 256 13.79 -9.47 7.77
N ASN A 257 14.56 -10.18 6.91
CA ASN A 257 15.45 -9.52 5.96
C ASN A 257 14.68 -8.70 4.90
N VAL A 258 13.46 -9.12 4.59
CA VAL A 258 12.59 -8.43 3.61
C VAL A 258 12.24 -7.00 4.06
N PHE A 259 12.35 -6.70 5.35
CA PHE A 259 11.89 -5.46 5.97
C PHE A 259 13.00 -4.67 6.68
N LYS A 260 14.25 -5.08 6.50
CA LYS A 260 15.41 -4.35 7.04
C LYS A 260 15.61 -3.00 6.36
N THR A 261 16.33 -2.12 7.01
CA THR A 261 16.76 -0.83 6.46
C THR A 261 17.63 -0.97 5.21
N THR A 262 18.17 -2.16 4.95
CA THR A 262 19.01 -2.52 3.80
C THR A 262 18.31 -3.49 2.84
N ASN A 263 16.99 -3.47 2.77
CA ASN A 263 16.20 -4.41 1.97
C ASN A 263 16.13 -4.09 0.48
N THR A 264 16.74 -3.02 0.04
CA THR A 264 16.79 -2.64 -1.39
C THR A 264 17.37 -3.78 -2.24
N ASN A 265 16.67 -4.16 -3.31
CA ASN A 265 16.95 -5.31 -4.16
C ASN A 265 16.85 -6.69 -3.45
N ASN A 266 16.11 -6.79 -2.34
CA ASN A 266 15.81 -8.10 -1.77
C ASN A 266 15.06 -8.96 -2.79
N PRO A 267 15.50 -10.21 -3.06
CA PRO A 267 14.95 -11.06 -4.13
C PRO A 267 13.49 -11.50 -3.90
N GLU A 268 12.95 -11.30 -2.72
CA GLU A 268 11.52 -11.57 -2.46
C GLU A 268 10.64 -10.39 -2.91
N ILE A 269 11.16 -9.17 -3.00
CA ILE A 269 10.38 -7.96 -3.34
C ILE A 269 10.20 -7.84 -4.86
N ILE A 270 8.94 -7.83 -5.30
CA ILE A 270 8.57 -7.69 -6.71
C ILE A 270 8.33 -6.23 -7.06
N PHE A 271 7.55 -5.52 -6.24
CA PHE A 271 7.30 -4.10 -6.42
C PHE A 271 7.34 -3.38 -5.07
N PRO A 272 8.38 -2.61 -4.81
CA PRO A 272 8.51 -1.79 -3.62
C PRO A 272 8.04 -0.36 -3.85
N ILE A 273 7.73 0.34 -2.75
CA ILE A 273 7.94 1.78 -2.66
C ILE A 273 9.37 1.97 -2.13
N VAL A 274 10.19 2.63 -2.91
CA VAL A 274 11.59 2.87 -2.55
C VAL A 274 11.65 4.09 -1.63
N PHE A 275 12.11 3.88 -0.40
CA PHE A 275 12.26 4.93 0.59
C PHE A 275 13.73 5.29 0.84
N ASP A 276 13.94 6.56 1.15
CA ASP A 276 15.20 7.12 1.62
C ASP A 276 14.89 8.17 2.68
N ALA A 277 15.49 8.06 3.83
CA ALA A 277 15.22 8.93 4.98
C ALA A 277 15.43 10.43 4.69
N LYS A 278 16.20 10.76 3.65
CA LYS A 278 16.53 12.13 3.26
C LYS A 278 15.80 12.58 2.00
N TYR A 279 15.76 11.76 0.97
CA TYR A 279 15.33 12.15 -0.37
C TYR A 279 13.98 11.58 -0.80
N ALA A 280 13.60 10.41 -0.28
CA ALA A 280 12.34 9.71 -0.60
C ALA A 280 11.61 9.34 0.71
N LYS A 281 11.17 10.34 1.44
CA LYS A 281 10.55 10.22 2.75
C LYS A 281 9.16 9.58 2.69
N GLY A 282 8.71 8.94 3.79
CA GLY A 282 7.33 8.44 3.90
C GLY A 282 7.16 7.24 4.82
N ASN A 283 8.17 6.36 4.96
CA ASN A 283 8.06 5.23 5.88
C ASN A 283 8.25 5.69 7.34
N MET A 284 7.14 5.77 8.07
CA MET A 284 7.09 6.21 9.48
C MET A 284 6.53 5.11 10.39
N LEU A 285 6.42 3.87 9.94
CA LEU A 285 5.74 2.81 10.70
C LEU A 285 6.37 2.57 12.08
N HIS A 286 7.69 2.58 12.18
CA HIS A 286 8.38 2.48 13.46
C HIS A 286 8.04 3.65 14.41
N LEU A 287 7.95 4.87 13.87
CA LEU A 287 7.69 6.07 14.65
C LEU A 287 6.26 6.09 15.21
N ILE A 288 5.26 5.71 14.41
CA ILE A 288 3.86 5.74 14.85
C ILE A 288 3.51 4.65 15.86
N THR A 289 4.19 3.50 15.84
CA THR A 289 3.83 2.32 16.66
C THR A 289 4.63 2.21 17.96
N LEU A 290 5.94 2.51 17.92
CA LEU A 290 6.80 2.37 19.10
C LEU A 290 6.35 3.29 20.25
N HIS A 291 6.53 2.83 21.49
CA HIS A 291 6.28 3.63 22.69
C HIS A 291 7.39 4.68 22.85
N TYR A 292 7.11 5.79 23.49
CA TYR A 292 8.05 6.92 23.73
C TYR A 292 9.41 6.47 24.31
N VAL A 293 9.43 5.47 25.19
CA VAL A 293 10.65 4.94 25.82
C VAL A 293 11.60 4.26 24.83
N HIS A 294 11.12 3.88 23.65
CA HIS A 294 11.99 3.29 22.62
C HIS A 294 12.90 4.33 21.94
N GLN A 295 12.72 5.63 22.21
CA GLN A 295 13.64 6.65 21.74
C GLN A 295 15.08 6.32 22.16
N ASP A 296 15.30 6.04 23.44
CA ASP A 296 16.64 5.72 23.97
C ASP A 296 17.11 4.34 23.52
N VAL A 297 16.20 3.36 23.43
CA VAL A 297 16.53 1.98 23.02
C VAL A 297 17.07 1.94 21.59
N TYR A 298 16.44 2.67 20.66
CA TYR A 298 16.86 2.73 19.25
C TYR A 298 17.66 3.98 18.91
N GLY A 299 18.02 4.82 19.89
CA GLY A 299 18.77 6.06 19.68
C GLY A 299 18.08 7.03 18.72
N LEU A 300 16.74 7.04 18.68
CA LEU A 300 15.98 7.91 17.78
C LEU A 300 16.15 9.36 18.15
N THR A 301 16.25 10.25 17.17
CA THR A 301 16.43 11.69 17.44
C THR A 301 15.15 12.37 17.93
N THR A 302 13.99 11.74 17.71
CA THR A 302 12.68 12.18 18.20
C THR A 302 11.95 11.02 18.88
N PRO A 303 11.11 11.28 19.92
CA PRO A 303 10.34 10.23 20.56
C PRO A 303 9.30 9.65 19.59
N PRO A 304 9.13 8.32 19.54
CA PRO A 304 8.02 7.68 18.84
C PRO A 304 6.66 8.11 19.42
N TRP A 305 5.57 7.76 18.73
CA TRP A 305 4.26 8.34 19.00
C TRP A 305 3.28 7.45 19.77
N ASN A 306 3.65 6.20 20.05
CA ASN A 306 2.85 5.27 20.85
C ASN A 306 1.40 5.11 20.35
N GLY A 307 1.20 5.00 19.04
CA GLY A 307 -0.11 4.92 18.41
C GLY A 307 -0.57 3.49 18.10
N PRO A 308 -0.61 3.12 16.80
CA PRO A 308 -1.09 1.80 16.36
C PRO A 308 -0.37 0.64 17.05
N CYS A 309 -1.14 -0.39 17.40
CA CYS A 309 -0.65 -1.66 17.92
C CYS A 309 -1.54 -2.78 17.39
N THR A 310 -1.11 -4.04 17.53
CA THR A 310 -1.97 -5.17 17.15
C THR A 310 -2.88 -5.59 18.30
N LEU A 311 -4.00 -6.23 17.93
CA LEU A 311 -4.95 -6.84 18.85
C LEU A 311 -4.40 -8.12 19.48
N GLU A 312 -4.83 -8.45 20.72
CA GLU A 312 -4.41 -9.68 21.41
C GLU A 312 -4.81 -10.93 20.63
N SER A 313 -6.02 -10.94 20.04
CA SER A 313 -6.50 -12.07 19.23
C SER A 313 -5.62 -12.32 18.00
N PHE A 314 -5.17 -11.25 17.34
CA PHE A 314 -4.29 -11.36 16.18
C PHE A 314 -2.86 -11.78 16.59
N TYR A 315 -2.29 -11.19 17.63
CA TYR A 315 -1.00 -11.60 18.18
C TYR A 315 -0.96 -13.09 18.55
N ASN A 316 -2.05 -13.61 19.11
CA ASN A 316 -2.18 -15.01 19.53
C ASN A 316 -2.34 -16.00 18.36
N LYS A 317 -2.50 -15.53 17.11
CA LYS A 317 -2.44 -16.39 15.90
C LYS A 317 -1.03 -16.92 15.64
N TYR A 318 0.01 -16.34 16.23
CA TYR A 318 1.40 -16.77 16.07
C TYR A 318 1.77 -17.80 17.14
N ASP A 319 2.17 -19.00 16.72
CA ASP A 319 2.81 -19.98 17.60
C ASP A 319 4.13 -19.40 18.18
N ASP A 320 4.55 -19.87 19.34
CA ASP A 320 5.81 -19.41 19.96
C ASP A 320 7.06 -19.81 19.14
N LYS A 321 6.94 -20.81 18.28
CA LYS A 321 8.00 -21.21 17.34
C LYS A 321 8.00 -20.42 16.04
N ASP A 322 6.90 -19.69 15.75
CA ASP A 322 6.79 -18.89 14.53
C ASP A 322 7.79 -17.73 14.59
N LYS A 323 8.81 -17.78 13.73
CA LYS A 323 9.85 -16.75 13.67
C LYS A 323 9.30 -15.37 13.28
N ARG A 324 8.12 -15.30 12.63
CA ARG A 324 7.45 -14.05 12.28
C ARG A 324 6.90 -13.35 13.52
N LYS A 325 6.70 -14.07 14.65
CA LYS A 325 6.29 -13.46 15.93
C LYS A 325 7.26 -12.39 16.40
N ALA A 326 8.54 -12.45 15.97
CA ALA A 326 9.55 -11.45 16.26
C ALA A 326 9.25 -10.04 15.72
N GLN A 327 8.26 -9.91 14.80
CA GLN A 327 7.78 -8.60 14.34
C GLN A 327 6.97 -7.83 15.40
N TRP A 328 6.65 -8.46 16.51
CA TRP A 328 5.87 -7.90 17.60
C TRP A 328 6.70 -7.76 18.87
N LEU A 329 6.74 -6.56 19.43
CA LEU A 329 7.35 -6.33 20.74
C LEU A 329 6.30 -6.52 21.84
N VAL A 330 6.56 -7.49 22.72
CA VAL A 330 5.83 -7.77 23.96
C VAL A 330 6.86 -8.10 25.05
N GLY A 331 6.61 -7.66 26.28
CA GLY A 331 7.50 -7.87 27.41
C GLY A 331 8.16 -6.59 27.92
N ALA A 332 9.15 -6.74 28.78
CA ALA A 332 9.88 -5.63 29.36
C ALA A 332 10.73 -4.89 28.32
N VAL A 333 10.66 -3.58 28.32
CA VAL A 333 11.59 -2.72 27.57
C VAL A 333 12.78 -2.42 28.47
N LEU A 334 13.96 -2.83 28.02
CA LEU A 334 15.18 -2.77 28.82
C LEU A 334 16.05 -1.58 28.41
N ASP A 335 16.71 -0.99 29.39
CA ASP A 335 17.79 -0.03 29.16
C ASP A 335 19.12 -0.71 28.77
N ALA A 336 20.17 0.07 28.59
CA ALA A 336 21.51 -0.43 28.24
C ALA A 336 22.15 -1.31 29.31
N ASN A 337 21.67 -1.28 30.56
CA ASN A 337 22.15 -2.11 31.67
C ASN A 337 21.35 -3.42 31.78
N GLY A 338 20.27 -3.57 31.03
CA GLY A 338 19.36 -4.71 31.11
C GLY A 338 18.26 -4.54 32.16
N ASP A 339 18.08 -3.35 32.72
CA ASP A 339 17.02 -3.04 33.69
C ASP A 339 15.77 -2.57 32.96
N THR A 340 14.58 -2.93 33.51
CA THR A 340 13.31 -2.45 32.95
C THR A 340 13.19 -0.95 33.10
N ILE A 341 12.96 -0.24 32.01
CA ILE A 341 12.77 1.21 31.99
C ILE A 341 11.54 1.60 32.82
N ILE A 342 11.66 2.64 33.62
CA ILE A 342 10.53 3.23 34.38
C ILE A 342 10.06 4.49 33.65
N TYR A 343 8.82 4.44 33.17
CA TYR A 343 8.19 5.55 32.46
C TYR A 343 7.37 6.43 33.43
N ASP A 344 7.58 7.75 33.37
CA ASP A 344 6.79 8.74 34.11
C ASP A 344 5.63 9.19 33.23
N THR A 345 4.41 8.86 33.64
CA THR A 345 3.16 9.22 32.94
C THR A 345 2.77 10.68 33.13
N GLY A 346 3.39 11.37 34.07
CA GLY A 346 2.98 12.71 34.53
C GLY A 346 1.69 12.72 35.38
N ASN A 347 1.03 11.58 35.57
CA ASN A 347 -0.22 11.44 36.34
C ASN A 347 0.00 10.60 37.59
N LYS A 348 0.10 11.25 38.77
CA LYS A 348 0.36 10.58 40.05
C LYS A 348 -0.67 9.55 40.49
N ALA A 349 -1.84 9.54 39.88
CA ALA A 349 -2.87 8.53 40.16
C ALA A 349 -2.64 7.18 39.47
N ILE A 350 -1.60 7.10 38.60
CA ILE A 350 -1.29 5.90 37.82
C ILE A 350 -0.02 5.25 38.38
N GLY A 351 -0.04 3.92 38.51
CA GLY A 351 1.10 3.16 38.97
C GLY A 351 1.62 3.62 40.34
N ASP A 352 2.96 3.56 40.51
CA ASP A 352 3.60 4.06 41.73
C ASP A 352 3.93 5.55 41.56
N ASN A 353 3.04 6.41 42.09
CA ASN A 353 3.19 7.87 42.07
C ASN A 353 3.47 8.44 40.66
N GLY A 354 2.75 7.96 39.66
CA GLY A 354 2.88 8.37 38.26
C GLY A 354 3.85 7.52 37.43
N LYS A 355 4.49 6.54 38.00
CA LYS A 355 5.49 5.72 37.36
C LYS A 355 4.97 4.33 37.02
N LEU A 356 5.26 3.90 35.79
CA LEU A 356 4.94 2.56 35.29
C LEU A 356 6.23 1.87 34.82
N PRO A 357 6.42 0.58 35.14
CA PRO A 357 7.44 -0.21 34.45
C PRO A 357 7.05 -0.35 32.98
N ALA A 358 8.03 -0.17 32.10
CA ALA A 358 7.82 -0.30 30.64
C ALA A 358 7.72 -1.78 30.26
N VAL A 359 6.53 -2.35 30.46
CA VAL A 359 6.23 -3.74 30.11
C VAL A 359 5.06 -3.75 29.12
N ILE A 360 5.39 -4.00 27.86
CA ILE A 360 4.39 -4.08 26.78
C ILE A 360 3.59 -5.38 26.92
N THR A 361 2.28 -5.28 26.89
CA THR A 361 1.37 -6.43 26.87
C THR A 361 0.66 -6.53 25.52
N ALA A 362 0.35 -7.74 25.06
CA ALA A 362 -0.44 -7.90 23.83
C ALA A 362 -1.89 -7.40 24.03
N LYS A 363 -2.42 -7.54 25.25
CA LYS A 363 -3.80 -7.18 25.59
C LYS A 363 -4.00 -5.67 25.60
N VAL A 364 -5.07 -5.22 24.96
CA VAL A 364 -5.61 -3.86 25.06
C VAL A 364 -6.90 -3.95 25.88
N THR A 365 -7.01 -3.20 26.97
CA THR A 365 -8.17 -3.25 27.87
C THR A 365 -9.24 -2.23 27.49
N LYS A 366 -8.85 -1.10 26.90
CA LYS A 366 -9.74 0.00 26.50
C LYS A 366 -9.24 0.64 25.21
N ILE A 367 -10.17 0.90 24.31
CA ILE A 367 -9.89 1.68 23.10
C ILE A 367 -9.79 3.18 23.40
N LEU A 368 -10.46 3.65 24.45
CA LEU A 368 -10.39 5.03 24.93
C LEU A 368 -9.98 5.04 26.41
N ASP A 369 -8.78 5.52 26.71
CA ASP A 369 -8.31 5.74 28.07
C ASP A 369 -7.80 7.17 28.25
N ALA A 370 -8.59 8.00 28.94
CA ALA A 370 -8.25 9.38 29.23
C ALA A 370 -7.07 9.55 30.22
N THR A 371 -6.60 8.44 30.82
CA THR A 371 -5.63 8.50 31.93
C THR A 371 -4.19 8.19 31.54
N LYS A 372 -3.93 7.57 30.42
CA LYS A 372 -2.65 6.94 30.01
C LYS A 372 -2.28 5.66 30.77
N ALA A 373 -3.19 5.07 31.54
CA ALA A 373 -2.91 3.80 32.24
C ALA A 373 -2.61 2.65 31.25
N ASN A 374 -3.21 2.70 30.06
CA ASN A 374 -2.99 1.76 28.96
C ASN A 374 -1.74 2.04 28.11
N SER A 375 -0.78 2.86 28.58
CA SER A 375 0.37 3.32 27.78
C SER A 375 1.18 2.18 27.16
N PHE A 376 1.28 1.04 27.84
CA PHE A 376 2.02 -0.14 27.40
C PHE A 376 1.15 -1.28 26.88
N GLU A 377 -0.15 -1.07 26.71
CA GLU A 377 -1.05 -2.08 26.16
C GLU A 377 -0.99 -2.14 24.63
N GLY A 378 -1.15 -3.35 24.06
CA GLY A 378 -1.04 -3.67 22.64
C GLY A 378 0.40 -3.94 22.18
N ALA A 379 0.63 -5.04 21.47
CA ALA A 379 1.96 -5.38 20.94
C ALA A 379 2.40 -4.35 19.89
N ARG A 380 3.66 -3.91 19.97
CA ARG A 380 4.23 -2.90 19.06
C ARG A 380 4.85 -3.57 17.85
N PHE A 381 4.70 -2.94 16.70
CA PHE A 381 5.14 -3.48 15.43
C PHE A 381 6.57 -3.05 15.08
N VAL A 382 7.44 -4.02 14.80
CA VAL A 382 8.86 -3.82 14.43
C VAL A 382 9.26 -4.63 13.20
N LYS A 383 8.30 -5.04 12.39
CA LYS A 383 8.56 -5.72 11.13
C LYS A 383 9.46 -4.88 10.22
N PHE A 384 9.13 -3.60 10.04
CA PHE A 384 10.04 -2.64 9.44
C PHE A 384 11.04 -2.21 10.51
N GLU A 385 12.28 -2.59 10.31
CA GLU A 385 13.35 -2.45 11.29
C GLU A 385 13.50 -1.00 11.75
N PRO A 386 13.38 -0.72 13.07
CA PRO A 386 13.68 0.60 13.60
C PRO A 386 15.19 0.87 13.43
N GLU A 387 15.53 1.88 12.65
CA GLU A 387 16.92 2.22 12.35
C GLU A 387 17.50 3.11 13.44
N TYR A 388 18.68 2.75 13.96
CA TYR A 388 19.35 3.53 15.01
C TYR A 388 19.72 4.94 14.51
N GLY A 389 19.40 5.95 15.31
CA GLY A 389 19.78 7.35 15.05
C GLY A 389 18.90 8.06 14.00
N ILE A 390 17.88 7.40 13.50
CA ILE A 390 16.95 7.99 12.51
C ILE A 390 15.97 8.97 13.19
N GLU A 391 15.46 9.92 12.40
CA GLU A 391 14.47 10.89 12.88
C GLU A 391 13.04 10.34 12.69
N HIS A 392 12.41 10.63 11.56
CA HIS A 392 11.01 10.28 11.32
C HIS A 392 10.84 9.18 10.27
N HIS A 393 11.75 9.11 9.31
CA HIS A 393 11.57 8.32 8.10
C HIS A 393 12.63 7.23 8.00
N ALA A 394 12.21 5.98 7.87
CA ALA A 394 13.11 4.84 7.71
C ALA A 394 13.60 4.71 6.26
N ASN A 395 14.78 4.08 6.09
CA ASN A 395 15.32 3.73 4.78
C ASN A 395 14.78 2.40 4.23
N SER A 396 14.04 1.63 5.04
CA SER A 396 13.46 0.36 4.57
C SER A 396 12.39 0.60 3.50
N ASP A 397 12.56 -0.04 2.35
CA ASP A 397 11.58 -0.05 1.28
C ASP A 397 10.33 -0.82 1.70
N PHE A 398 9.16 -0.37 1.24
CA PHE A 398 7.88 -1.00 1.56
C PHE A 398 7.43 -1.90 0.41
N PRO A 399 7.34 -3.23 0.58
CA PRO A 399 6.90 -4.13 -0.47
C PRO A 399 5.39 -4.01 -0.67
N ILE A 400 4.96 -3.58 -1.89
CA ILE A 400 3.54 -3.64 -2.31
C ILE A 400 3.22 -5.06 -2.79
N TYR A 401 4.13 -5.64 -3.60
CA TYR A 401 4.05 -7.03 -4.04
C TYR A 401 5.35 -7.75 -3.72
N ARG A 402 5.23 -8.95 -3.15
CA ARG A 402 6.36 -9.82 -2.88
C ARG A 402 6.03 -11.28 -3.16
N TYR A 403 7.07 -12.09 -3.34
CA TYR A 403 6.95 -13.47 -3.81
C TYR A 403 6.09 -14.36 -2.91
N ALA A 404 6.14 -14.15 -1.57
CA ALA A 404 5.27 -14.87 -0.65
C ALA A 404 3.78 -14.64 -0.94
N ASP A 405 3.35 -13.38 -1.24
CA ASP A 405 1.95 -13.10 -1.61
C ASP A 405 1.58 -13.80 -2.91
N ILE A 406 2.47 -13.86 -3.91
CA ILE A 406 2.23 -14.60 -5.16
C ILE A 406 1.97 -16.10 -4.90
N LEU A 407 2.78 -16.72 -4.03
CA LEU A 407 2.60 -18.13 -3.65
C LEU A 407 1.25 -18.36 -2.96
N LEU A 408 0.90 -17.48 -2.01
CA LEU A 408 -0.34 -17.57 -1.25
C LEU A 408 -1.57 -17.25 -2.09
N MET A 409 -1.49 -16.29 -3.04
CA MET A 409 -2.58 -16.00 -4.00
C MET A 409 -2.86 -17.21 -4.89
N LYS A 410 -1.80 -17.85 -5.45
CA LYS A 410 -1.97 -19.06 -6.26
C LYS A 410 -2.58 -20.19 -5.43
N ALA A 411 -2.09 -20.41 -4.22
CA ALA A 411 -2.63 -21.44 -3.32
C ALA A 411 -4.12 -21.20 -3.03
N GLU A 412 -4.52 -19.96 -2.73
CA GLU A 412 -5.93 -19.61 -2.53
C GLU A 412 -6.78 -19.94 -3.74
N CYS A 413 -6.35 -19.57 -4.95
CA CYS A 413 -7.08 -19.88 -6.17
C CYS A 413 -7.27 -21.38 -6.35
N LEU A 414 -6.21 -22.17 -6.17
CA LEU A 414 -6.29 -23.63 -6.27
C LEU A 414 -7.23 -24.24 -5.23
N MET A 415 -7.23 -23.69 -3.99
CA MET A 415 -8.15 -24.12 -2.94
C MET A 415 -9.61 -23.80 -3.28
N ARG A 416 -9.89 -22.58 -3.77
CA ARG A 416 -11.26 -22.17 -4.17
C ARG A 416 -11.79 -23.03 -5.32
N LEU A 417 -10.95 -23.38 -6.29
CA LEU A 417 -11.28 -24.31 -7.36
C LEU A 417 -11.46 -25.76 -6.87
N ASN A 418 -10.93 -26.11 -5.70
CA ASN A 418 -11.01 -27.44 -5.07
C ASN A 418 -11.97 -27.47 -3.86
N GLY A 419 -13.04 -26.69 -3.90
CA GLY A 419 -14.08 -26.70 -2.85
C GLY A 419 -13.62 -26.16 -1.50
N GLY A 420 -12.61 -25.31 -1.46
CA GLY A 420 -12.11 -24.64 -0.25
C GLY A 420 -11.00 -25.39 0.49
N MET A 421 -10.61 -26.57 0.01
CA MET A 421 -9.55 -27.37 0.63
C MET A 421 -8.28 -27.38 -0.22
N ALA A 422 -7.12 -27.35 0.41
CA ALA A 422 -5.86 -27.42 -0.28
C ALA A 422 -5.67 -28.80 -0.96
N ASN A 423 -5.32 -28.78 -2.25
CA ASN A 423 -4.75 -29.93 -2.95
C ASN A 423 -3.22 -30.00 -2.72
N GLY A 424 -2.57 -31.02 -3.27
CA GLY A 424 -1.13 -31.19 -3.07
C GLY A 424 -0.27 -30.00 -3.53
N GLU A 425 -0.65 -29.32 -4.62
CA GLU A 425 0.05 -28.13 -5.11
C GLU A 425 -0.18 -26.93 -4.20
N ALA A 426 -1.41 -26.66 -3.78
CA ALA A 426 -1.72 -25.59 -2.85
C ALA A 426 -0.99 -25.77 -1.52
N LEU A 427 -0.98 -26.99 -0.96
CA LEU A 427 -0.20 -27.30 0.25
C LEU A 427 1.30 -27.05 0.06
N ALA A 428 1.85 -27.45 -1.10
CA ALA A 428 3.27 -27.23 -1.39
C ALA A 428 3.63 -25.73 -1.44
N LEU A 429 2.75 -24.89 -2.01
CA LEU A 429 2.95 -23.45 -2.07
C LEU A 429 2.87 -22.80 -0.69
N VAL A 430 1.85 -23.10 0.11
CA VAL A 430 1.71 -22.55 1.46
C VAL A 430 2.85 -23.04 2.36
N ASN A 431 3.23 -24.30 2.26
CA ASN A 431 4.30 -24.86 3.08
C ASN A 431 5.68 -24.25 2.79
N GLN A 432 5.94 -23.66 1.61
CA GLN A 432 7.16 -22.90 1.40
C GLN A 432 7.22 -21.68 2.35
N VAL A 433 6.10 -20.97 2.51
CA VAL A 433 5.99 -19.81 3.39
C VAL A 433 5.99 -20.25 4.87
N HIS A 434 5.16 -21.23 5.20
CA HIS A 434 4.96 -21.71 6.56
C HIS A 434 6.22 -22.32 7.18
N THR A 435 6.92 -23.18 6.44
CA THR A 435 8.16 -23.80 6.94
C THR A 435 9.34 -22.83 7.00
N ARG A 436 9.39 -21.80 6.14
CA ARG A 436 10.33 -20.69 6.27
C ARG A 436 10.19 -20.01 7.64
N ALA A 437 8.96 -19.88 8.15
CA ALA A 437 8.68 -19.35 9.48
C ALA A 437 9.14 -20.27 10.63
N GLY A 438 9.63 -21.48 10.34
CA GLY A 438 10.14 -22.44 11.32
C GLY A 438 9.08 -23.37 11.89
N LEU A 439 7.93 -23.45 11.24
CA LEU A 439 6.81 -24.30 11.64
C LEU A 439 6.80 -25.62 10.88
N GLU A 440 6.17 -26.66 11.45
CA GLU A 440 5.98 -27.94 10.78
C GLU A 440 4.99 -27.78 9.60
N PRO A 441 5.22 -28.47 8.49
CA PRO A 441 4.38 -28.30 7.31
C PRO A 441 2.92 -28.72 7.57
N TYR A 442 1.98 -27.98 7.03
CA TYR A 442 0.59 -28.40 6.99
C TYR A 442 0.44 -29.71 6.25
N THR A 443 -0.38 -30.62 6.78
CA THR A 443 -0.81 -31.86 6.13
C THR A 443 -2.19 -31.74 5.49
N SER A 444 -2.98 -30.76 5.95
CA SER A 444 -4.26 -30.33 5.38
C SER A 444 -4.45 -28.85 5.68
N LEU A 445 -5.19 -28.15 4.84
CA LEU A 445 -5.42 -26.71 5.00
C LEU A 445 -6.77 -26.35 4.39
N ASP A 446 -7.60 -25.61 5.12
CA ASP A 446 -8.81 -24.97 4.63
C ASP A 446 -8.64 -23.47 4.41
N LEU A 447 -9.69 -22.80 3.93
CA LEU A 447 -9.63 -21.37 3.63
C LEU A 447 -9.51 -20.51 4.90
N ASP A 448 -10.11 -20.91 6.03
CA ASP A 448 -10.02 -20.11 7.26
C ASP A 448 -8.58 -20.11 7.80
N GLU A 449 -7.89 -21.25 7.79
CA GLU A 449 -6.48 -21.32 8.18
C GLU A 449 -5.57 -20.63 7.15
N LEU A 450 -5.90 -20.68 5.85
CA LEU A 450 -5.17 -19.90 4.84
C LEU A 450 -5.29 -18.39 5.09
N LEU A 451 -6.47 -17.90 5.48
CA LEU A 451 -6.67 -16.50 5.84
C LEU A 451 -5.79 -16.09 7.03
N ASP A 452 -5.64 -16.99 8.02
CA ASP A 452 -4.77 -16.76 9.17
C ASP A 452 -3.29 -16.83 8.77
N GLU A 453 -2.90 -17.75 7.89
CA GLU A 453 -1.52 -17.80 7.37
C GLU A 453 -1.17 -16.56 6.55
N ARG A 454 -2.10 -16.06 5.72
CA ARG A 454 -1.93 -14.80 5.00
C ARG A 454 -1.77 -13.62 5.98
N GLY A 455 -2.58 -13.56 7.03
CA GLY A 455 -2.47 -12.54 8.07
C GLY A 455 -1.10 -12.59 8.77
N ARG A 456 -0.65 -13.78 9.21
CA ARG A 456 0.68 -13.95 9.84
C ARG A 456 1.82 -13.50 8.92
N GLU A 457 1.72 -13.80 7.64
CA GLU A 457 2.74 -13.49 6.65
C GLU A 457 2.75 -12.02 6.23
N LEU A 458 1.57 -11.47 5.92
CA LEU A 458 1.39 -10.18 5.27
C LEU A 458 0.96 -9.05 6.23
N ALA A 459 1.06 -9.27 7.54
CA ALA A 459 0.66 -8.29 8.56
C ALA A 459 1.21 -6.88 8.25
N TRP A 460 0.33 -5.88 8.26
CA TRP A 460 0.60 -4.47 8.04
C TRP A 460 1.22 -4.11 6.66
N GLU A 461 1.03 -4.97 5.65
CA GLU A 461 1.47 -4.70 4.28
C GLU A 461 0.35 -4.14 3.36
N GLY A 462 -0.81 -3.79 3.92
CA GLY A 462 -1.93 -3.22 3.16
C GLY A 462 -2.81 -4.26 2.45
N HIS A 463 -2.84 -5.49 2.93
CA HIS A 463 -3.60 -6.60 2.30
C HIS A 463 -4.81 -7.06 3.11
N ARG A 464 -4.82 -6.86 4.43
CA ARG A 464 -5.76 -7.54 5.33
C ARG A 464 -7.22 -7.22 5.05
N ARG A 465 -7.57 -5.97 4.78
CA ARG A 465 -8.95 -5.58 4.44
C ARG A 465 -9.47 -6.33 3.21
N GLN A 466 -8.68 -6.39 2.13
CA GLN A 466 -9.05 -7.11 0.91
C GLN A 466 -9.26 -8.60 1.20
N ASP A 467 -8.39 -9.21 1.99
CA ASP A 467 -8.47 -10.61 2.37
C ASP A 467 -9.73 -10.86 3.21
N LEU A 468 -9.97 -10.09 4.25
CA LEU A 468 -11.17 -10.24 5.10
C LEU A 468 -12.48 -10.09 4.30
N ILE A 469 -12.54 -9.15 3.34
CA ILE A 469 -13.72 -8.97 2.46
C ILE A 469 -13.90 -10.22 1.59
N ARG A 470 -12.84 -10.69 0.92
CA ARG A 470 -12.90 -11.83 0.01
C ARG A 470 -13.25 -13.15 0.72
N PHE A 471 -12.89 -13.28 2.00
CA PHE A 471 -13.25 -14.42 2.86
C PHE A 471 -14.57 -14.23 3.61
N GLY A 472 -15.30 -13.10 3.40
CA GLY A 472 -16.61 -12.84 4.03
C GLY A 472 -16.55 -12.54 5.52
N LYS A 473 -15.38 -12.12 6.04
CA LYS A 473 -15.16 -11.87 7.46
C LYS A 473 -15.19 -10.39 7.83
N TYR A 474 -15.05 -9.47 6.86
CA TYR A 474 -14.86 -8.05 7.11
C TYR A 474 -16.11 -7.37 7.71
N ALA A 475 -17.26 -7.50 7.04
CA ALA A 475 -18.52 -6.94 7.52
C ALA A 475 -19.02 -7.58 8.82
N GLU A 476 -18.65 -8.85 9.09
CA GLU A 476 -18.96 -9.49 10.38
C GLU A 476 -18.30 -8.78 11.57
N GLY A 477 -17.07 -8.25 11.38
CA GLY A 477 -16.34 -7.48 12.39
C GLY A 477 -16.25 -8.18 13.74
N LYS A 478 -15.78 -9.42 13.76
CA LYS A 478 -15.74 -10.27 14.97
C LYS A 478 -14.38 -10.22 15.66
N TRP A 479 -13.85 -9.05 15.91
CA TRP A 479 -12.64 -8.83 16.70
C TRP A 479 -12.88 -7.82 17.81
N GLU A 480 -11.88 -7.53 18.64
CA GLU A 480 -12.02 -6.70 19.82
C GLU A 480 -12.48 -5.29 19.47
N PHE A 481 -13.28 -4.69 20.31
CA PHE A 481 -13.81 -3.31 20.27
C PHE A 481 -14.82 -3.01 19.16
N MET A 482 -15.24 -3.99 18.38
CA MET A 482 -16.21 -3.79 17.29
C MET A 482 -17.66 -3.65 17.79
N ASP A 483 -18.00 -4.18 18.97
CA ASP A 483 -19.37 -4.27 19.48
C ASP A 483 -19.71 -3.22 20.53
N LYS A 484 -18.79 -2.33 20.86
CA LYS A 484 -18.96 -1.29 21.89
C LYS A 484 -18.32 0.02 21.45
N ASP A 485 -19.04 1.12 21.71
CA ASP A 485 -18.46 2.46 21.55
C ASP A 485 -17.38 2.73 22.63
N GLU A 486 -16.77 3.89 22.56
CA GLU A 486 -15.73 4.34 23.48
C GLU A 486 -16.20 4.48 24.93
N ASN A 487 -17.52 4.52 25.18
CA ASN A 487 -18.14 4.59 26.50
C ASN A 487 -18.60 3.20 26.99
N GLY A 488 -18.40 2.15 26.19
CA GLY A 488 -18.80 0.78 26.47
C GLY A 488 -20.27 0.48 26.17
N ALA A 489 -21.01 1.39 25.53
CA ALA A 489 -22.35 1.13 25.03
C ALA A 489 -22.28 0.24 23.79
N LYS A 490 -23.25 -0.68 23.65
CA LYS A 490 -23.30 -1.57 22.48
C LYS A 490 -23.55 -0.76 21.20
N ILE A 491 -22.70 -1.00 20.22
CA ILE A 491 -22.95 -0.61 18.83
C ILE A 491 -23.93 -1.63 18.25
N ASP A 492 -24.98 -1.15 17.58
CA ASP A 492 -25.92 -2.02 16.87
C ASP A 492 -25.19 -2.74 15.73
N PRO A 493 -25.06 -4.08 15.75
CA PRO A 493 -24.36 -4.81 14.70
C PRO A 493 -25.06 -4.73 13.35
N SER A 494 -26.35 -4.37 13.29
CA SER A 494 -27.07 -4.15 12.02
C SER A 494 -26.54 -2.95 11.23
N PHE A 495 -25.77 -2.07 11.87
CA PHE A 495 -25.06 -0.98 11.20
C PHE A 495 -23.96 -1.49 10.25
N ARG A 496 -23.38 -2.65 10.53
CA ARG A 496 -22.30 -3.25 9.75
C ARG A 496 -22.82 -4.38 8.89
N ASP A 497 -23.51 -4.04 7.82
CA ASP A 497 -23.81 -4.96 6.72
C ASP A 497 -22.72 -4.88 5.63
N GLU A 498 -22.97 -5.51 4.49
CA GLU A 498 -21.99 -5.54 3.40
C GLU A 498 -21.65 -4.15 2.81
N HIS A 499 -22.37 -3.07 3.17
CA HIS A 499 -22.06 -1.73 2.68
C HIS A 499 -20.66 -1.27 3.12
N VAL A 500 -20.19 -1.70 4.31
CA VAL A 500 -18.85 -1.35 4.81
C VAL A 500 -17.70 -1.95 3.99
N ASN A 501 -17.99 -2.92 3.10
CA ASN A 501 -16.98 -3.45 2.18
C ASN A 501 -16.48 -2.41 1.17
N ILE A 502 -17.21 -1.30 0.99
CA ILE A 502 -16.84 -0.18 0.12
C ILE A 502 -16.93 1.09 0.95
N PHE A 503 -15.95 1.98 0.81
CA PHE A 503 -16.02 3.29 1.46
C PHE A 503 -16.94 4.26 0.71
N PRO A 504 -17.51 5.27 1.40
CA PRO A 504 -18.30 6.30 0.74
C PRO A 504 -17.43 7.16 -0.20
N ILE A 505 -18.04 7.67 -1.26
CA ILE A 505 -17.43 8.73 -2.08
C ILE A 505 -17.33 9.98 -1.21
N PRO A 506 -16.16 10.66 -1.15
CA PRO A 506 -15.97 11.84 -0.32
C PRO A 506 -16.98 12.97 -0.62
N GLU A 507 -17.47 13.64 0.42
CA GLU A 507 -18.45 14.72 0.30
C GLU A 507 -18.00 15.83 -0.66
N TRP A 508 -16.72 16.21 -0.59
CA TRP A 508 -16.20 17.27 -1.44
C TRP A 508 -16.20 16.89 -2.93
N VAL A 509 -16.01 15.60 -3.25
CA VAL A 509 -16.08 15.08 -4.63
C VAL A 509 -17.49 15.20 -5.16
N MET A 510 -18.49 14.78 -4.36
CA MET A 510 -19.91 14.89 -4.70
C MET A 510 -20.32 16.36 -4.89
N THR A 511 -19.88 17.23 -3.99
CA THR A 511 -20.20 18.67 -4.01
C THR A 511 -19.55 19.39 -5.20
N ALA A 512 -18.30 19.04 -5.53
CA ALA A 512 -17.60 19.62 -6.68
C ALA A 512 -18.15 19.16 -8.03
N ASN A 513 -18.87 18.03 -8.08
CA ASN A 513 -19.38 17.41 -9.29
C ASN A 513 -20.88 17.07 -9.15
N PRO A 514 -21.76 18.06 -9.00
CA PRO A 514 -23.17 17.83 -8.72
C PRO A 514 -23.84 17.02 -9.85
N GLY A 515 -24.54 15.93 -9.49
CA GLY A 515 -25.25 15.07 -10.42
C GLY A 515 -24.38 14.09 -11.22
N VAL A 516 -23.07 14.06 -11.00
CA VAL A 516 -22.14 13.09 -11.63
C VAL A 516 -22.10 11.78 -10.86
N TYR A 517 -21.98 11.88 -9.53
CA TYR A 517 -21.83 10.70 -8.66
C TYR A 517 -23.14 10.37 -7.93
N THR A 518 -23.42 9.09 -7.86
CA THR A 518 -24.36 8.51 -6.90
C THR A 518 -23.54 7.92 -5.75
N GLN A 519 -23.89 8.23 -4.51
CA GLN A 519 -23.19 7.71 -3.33
C GLN A 519 -23.34 6.19 -3.24
N ASN A 520 -22.33 5.54 -2.69
CA ASN A 520 -22.38 4.11 -2.43
C ASN A 520 -23.51 3.75 -1.46
N PRO A 521 -24.17 2.60 -1.64
CA PRO A 521 -25.28 2.17 -0.79
C PRO A 521 -24.88 2.17 0.70
N GLY A 522 -25.78 2.63 1.56
CA GLY A 522 -25.56 2.69 3.01
C GLY A 522 -24.98 4.01 3.55
N TYR A 523 -24.58 4.95 2.66
CA TYR A 523 -23.99 6.24 3.03
C TYR A 523 -24.79 7.46 2.59
#